data_3ba78964a2f4436076ebadfdc1d7a004
#
_entry.id   3ba78964a2f4436076ebadfdc1d7a004
#
_cell.length_a   1.000
_cell.length_b   1.000
_cell.length_c   1.000
_cell.angle_alpha   90.00
_cell.angle_beta   90.00
_cell.angle_gamma   90.00
#
_symmetry.space_group_name_H-M   'P 1'
#
loop_
_entity.id
_entity.type
_entity.pdbx_description
1 polymer ?
#
loop_
_entity_poly.entity_id
_entity_poly.type
_entity_poly.pdbx_seq_one_letter_code
_entity_poly.pdbx_strand_id
1 'polypeptide(L)'
;MDVAGIADAPTLDVADASGSEDSAIALDIDAGLTDSSETLTVTISGVPDGATLSAGTDNGDGTWTLSSGDLQGLTITPADDFSGSFDLGVTAQSADGEDVATTSGSITVDVAGVADAPTLETSNASGNEDSAIALDIDAGLTDSSETLTVTISGVPDGATLSAGTDNGDGTWTLSSGDLEGLTITPTDDLSGSFDLAVTAQSADGEDVAVVTDSLTVYVVGVADAPTLDVVDASGNEDSAIALDIDAGLTDSSETLTVTISGVPGGATLSAGTDNGDGTWTLSSGDLEGLTITPADDYSGSFDLSVTVTSADSEDTASVTDVITVDIAGVADTPTLDVIDASGDEDTSIALDIDAGLSDASEVLSVTISGVPDGASLSAGADNGDGTWTLSAGDLDGLTIKPADDYSGSFDLS
;
A
#
# COMPACT_ATOMS: atom_id res chain seq x y z
N MET A 1 11.00 -104.91 -11.52
CA MET A 1 12.18 -104.04 -11.44
C MET A 1 11.63 -102.62 -11.51
N ASP A 2 11.51 -101.97 -10.39
CA ASP A 2 11.08 -100.56 -10.36
C ASP A 2 12.31 -99.69 -10.61
N VAL A 3 12.32 -98.97 -11.67
CA VAL A 3 13.33 -97.92 -11.94
C VAL A 3 12.77 -96.60 -11.41
N ALA A 4 13.41 -96.04 -10.39
CA ALA A 4 13.06 -94.75 -9.92
C ALA A 4 13.58 -93.66 -10.91
N GLY A 5 12.76 -92.75 -11.25
CA GLY A 5 13.19 -91.58 -12.02
C GLY A 5 14.14 -90.71 -11.18
N ILE A 6 15.04 -90.01 -11.82
CA ILE A 6 15.97 -89.03 -11.24
C ILE A 6 15.70 -87.69 -11.97
N ALA A 7 15.41 -86.62 -11.19
CA ALA A 7 15.18 -85.36 -11.78
C ALA A 7 16.48 -84.69 -12.34
N ASP A 8 16.41 -84.32 -13.61
CA ASP A 8 17.50 -83.60 -14.28
C ASP A 8 17.45 -82.12 -14.02
N ALA A 9 18.61 -81.50 -13.88
CA ALA A 9 18.65 -80.01 -13.63
C ALA A 9 17.99 -79.21 -14.78
N PRO A 10 17.02 -78.35 -14.48
CA PRO A 10 16.36 -77.51 -15.49
C PRO A 10 17.33 -76.45 -16.02
N THR A 11 17.07 -75.97 -17.24
CA THR A 11 17.73 -74.81 -17.78
C THR A 11 17.07 -73.57 -17.17
N LEU A 12 17.86 -72.51 -16.90
CA LEU A 12 17.41 -71.23 -16.45
C LEU A 12 18.33 -70.15 -17.04
N ASP A 13 17.72 -69.22 -17.78
CA ASP A 13 18.35 -67.95 -18.23
C ASP A 13 17.51 -66.84 -17.76
N VAL A 14 18.13 -65.77 -17.19
CA VAL A 14 17.47 -64.59 -16.64
C VAL A 14 18.28 -63.37 -16.98
N ALA A 15 17.61 -62.27 -17.23
CA ALA A 15 18.23 -60.95 -17.51
C ALA A 15 17.72 -59.87 -16.54
N ASP A 16 18.60 -58.90 -16.24
CA ASP A 16 18.20 -57.72 -15.46
C ASP A 16 17.09 -56.95 -16.18
N ALA A 17 16.21 -56.36 -15.42
CA ALA A 17 15.05 -55.63 -15.90
C ALA A 17 15.08 -54.16 -15.48
N SER A 18 14.50 -53.31 -16.29
CA SER A 18 14.34 -51.92 -15.94
C SER A 18 13.02 -51.35 -16.48
N GLY A 19 12.47 -50.37 -15.77
CA GLY A 19 11.25 -49.69 -16.14
C GLY A 19 10.99 -48.48 -15.23
N SER A 20 9.81 -47.90 -15.35
CA SER A 20 9.37 -46.80 -14.48
C SER A 20 8.47 -47.38 -13.38
N GLU A 21 8.41 -46.65 -12.23
CA GLU A 21 7.41 -46.95 -11.22
C GLU A 21 6.00 -46.80 -11.81
N ASP A 22 4.99 -47.20 -11.08
CA ASP A 22 3.57 -47.23 -11.49
C ASP A 22 3.29 -47.97 -12.80
N SER A 23 4.29 -48.60 -13.36
CA SER A 23 4.20 -49.31 -14.63
C SER A 23 4.66 -50.75 -14.49
N ALA A 24 4.08 -51.65 -15.32
CA ALA A 24 4.47 -53.03 -15.38
C ALA A 24 5.83 -53.18 -16.09
N ILE A 25 6.83 -53.75 -15.41
CA ILE A 25 8.19 -54.00 -15.90
C ILE A 25 8.29 -55.44 -16.38
N ALA A 26 8.71 -55.63 -17.64
CA ALA A 26 8.85 -56.97 -18.20
C ALA A 26 10.01 -57.73 -17.54
N LEU A 27 9.76 -58.95 -17.13
CA LEU A 27 10.78 -59.89 -16.65
C LEU A 27 11.11 -60.91 -17.76
N ASP A 28 12.39 -61.03 -18.11
CA ASP A 28 12.88 -62.02 -19.08
C ASP A 28 13.42 -63.20 -18.33
N ILE A 29 12.58 -64.26 -18.24
CA ILE A 29 12.88 -65.54 -17.56
C ILE A 29 12.61 -66.69 -18.55
N ASP A 30 13.67 -67.34 -18.97
CA ASP A 30 13.57 -68.57 -19.78
C ASP A 30 13.98 -69.79 -18.94
N ALA A 31 13.01 -70.63 -18.65
CA ALA A 31 13.25 -71.86 -17.90
C ALA A 31 12.63 -73.03 -18.61
N GLY A 32 13.40 -74.07 -18.75
CA GLY A 32 13.00 -75.28 -19.49
C GLY A 32 13.43 -76.59 -18.86
N LEU A 33 12.68 -77.64 -19.16
CA LEU A 33 13.03 -79.01 -18.76
C LEU A 33 14.03 -79.64 -19.75
N THR A 34 15.00 -80.37 -19.24
CA THR A 34 15.90 -81.17 -20.01
C THR A 34 15.29 -82.60 -20.33
N ASP A 35 14.41 -83.06 -19.45
CA ASP A 35 13.53 -84.21 -19.70
C ASP A 35 12.05 -83.74 -19.69
N SER A 36 11.34 -83.98 -20.78
CA SER A 36 9.92 -83.61 -20.96
C SER A 36 8.91 -84.41 -20.13
N SER A 37 9.36 -85.47 -19.44
CA SER A 37 8.51 -86.27 -18.53
C SER A 37 8.38 -85.66 -17.13
N GLU A 38 9.23 -84.72 -16.81
CA GLU A 38 9.27 -84.01 -15.54
C GLU A 38 8.26 -82.79 -15.48
N THR A 39 8.07 -82.29 -14.30
CA THR A 39 7.27 -81.07 -14.09
C THR A 39 8.17 -79.88 -13.72
N LEU A 40 7.97 -78.73 -14.38
CA LEU A 40 8.71 -77.54 -14.09
C LEU A 40 7.88 -76.63 -13.18
N THR A 41 8.50 -76.14 -12.10
CA THR A 41 7.99 -75.12 -11.24
C THR A 41 9.06 -74.06 -11.10
N VAL A 42 8.67 -72.76 -11.22
CA VAL A 42 9.56 -71.60 -11.00
C VAL A 42 9.10 -70.89 -9.76
N THR A 43 10.04 -70.60 -8.87
CA THR A 43 9.78 -69.78 -7.69
C THR A 43 10.57 -68.46 -7.83
N ILE A 44 9.88 -67.34 -7.74
CA ILE A 44 10.48 -66.02 -7.63
C ILE A 44 10.41 -65.60 -6.17
N SER A 45 11.52 -65.12 -5.61
CA SER A 45 11.66 -64.66 -4.23
C SER A 45 12.23 -63.27 -4.21
N GLY A 46 12.07 -62.56 -3.10
CA GLY A 46 12.53 -61.16 -2.98
C GLY A 46 11.59 -60.15 -3.62
N VAL A 47 10.35 -60.53 -3.92
CA VAL A 47 9.32 -59.59 -4.38
C VAL A 47 9.02 -58.65 -3.24
N PRO A 48 9.26 -57.33 -3.42
CA PRO A 48 9.02 -56.33 -2.37
C PRO A 48 7.55 -56.27 -1.93
N ASP A 49 7.33 -55.84 -0.70
CA ASP A 49 5.98 -55.58 -0.21
C ASP A 49 5.27 -54.55 -1.11
N GLY A 50 4.03 -54.82 -1.50
CA GLY A 50 3.25 -53.98 -2.41
C GLY A 50 3.49 -54.25 -3.91
N ALA A 51 4.62 -54.86 -4.31
CA ALA A 51 4.84 -55.27 -5.68
C ALA A 51 4.04 -56.51 -6.05
N THR A 52 3.64 -56.63 -7.32
CA THR A 52 2.84 -57.75 -7.81
C THR A 52 3.36 -58.30 -9.12
N LEU A 53 3.28 -59.65 -9.31
CA LEU A 53 3.53 -60.29 -10.61
C LEU A 53 2.22 -60.42 -11.40
N SER A 54 2.31 -60.34 -12.74
CA SER A 54 1.16 -60.46 -13.63
C SER A 54 0.59 -61.89 -13.72
N ALA A 55 1.37 -62.88 -13.30
CA ALA A 55 0.98 -64.28 -13.33
C ALA A 55 1.62 -65.07 -12.19
N GLY A 56 1.14 -66.30 -11.92
CA GLY A 56 1.59 -67.18 -10.82
C GLY A 56 0.69 -67.01 -9.58
N THR A 57 1.16 -67.63 -8.49
CA THR A 57 0.49 -67.64 -7.19
C THR A 57 1.37 -66.98 -6.17
N ASP A 58 0.86 -65.92 -5.55
CA ASP A 58 1.49 -65.25 -4.40
C ASP A 58 1.37 -66.15 -3.16
N ASN A 59 2.51 -66.49 -2.54
CA ASN A 59 2.55 -67.29 -1.34
C ASN A 59 2.42 -66.48 -0.03
N GLY A 60 2.42 -65.14 -0.11
CA GLY A 60 2.22 -64.21 1.03
C GLY A 60 3.48 -64.01 1.88
N ASP A 61 4.65 -64.44 1.44
CA ASP A 61 5.94 -64.31 2.14
C ASP A 61 7.04 -63.65 1.27
N GLY A 62 6.66 -62.91 0.23
CA GLY A 62 7.58 -62.31 -0.76
C GLY A 62 8.05 -63.32 -1.79
N THR A 63 7.42 -64.52 -1.86
CA THR A 63 7.69 -65.55 -2.89
C THR A 63 6.45 -65.75 -3.76
N TRP A 64 6.70 -66.05 -5.02
CA TRP A 64 5.67 -66.41 -6.00
C TRP A 64 5.99 -67.73 -6.66
N THR A 65 4.96 -68.58 -6.88
CA THR A 65 5.08 -69.87 -7.58
C THR A 65 4.45 -69.74 -8.95
N LEU A 66 5.21 -70.14 -9.99
CA LEU A 66 4.84 -70.04 -11.40
C LEU A 66 4.98 -71.38 -12.11
N SER A 67 4.14 -71.66 -13.10
CA SER A 67 4.30 -72.70 -14.06
C SER A 67 5.05 -72.18 -15.29
N SER A 68 5.49 -73.10 -16.16
CA SER A 68 6.13 -72.71 -17.43
C SER A 68 5.28 -71.85 -18.34
N GLY A 69 3.93 -71.96 -18.21
CA GLY A 69 3.00 -71.18 -18.99
C GLY A 69 2.88 -69.68 -18.50
N ASP A 70 3.26 -69.44 -17.25
CA ASP A 70 3.19 -68.13 -16.63
C ASP A 70 4.40 -67.25 -16.95
N LEU A 71 5.47 -67.76 -17.50
CA LEU A 71 6.72 -67.07 -17.79
C LEU A 71 6.62 -66.20 -19.04
N GLN A 72 5.73 -66.54 -19.99
CA GLN A 72 5.63 -65.75 -21.21
C GLN A 72 4.94 -64.45 -21.01
N GLY A 73 5.67 -63.33 -21.17
CA GLY A 73 5.16 -61.96 -20.96
C GLY A 73 4.93 -61.62 -19.49
N LEU A 74 5.64 -62.30 -18.60
CA LEU A 74 5.60 -62.01 -17.16
C LEU A 74 6.09 -60.57 -16.90
N THR A 75 5.39 -59.87 -16.07
CA THR A 75 5.79 -58.53 -15.61
C THR A 75 5.72 -58.47 -14.10
N ILE A 76 6.49 -57.54 -13.54
CA ILE A 76 6.35 -57.09 -12.16
C ILE A 76 5.88 -55.65 -12.17
N THR A 77 4.86 -55.34 -11.37
CA THR A 77 4.46 -53.96 -11.07
C THR A 77 5.00 -53.63 -9.67
N PRO A 78 5.90 -52.66 -9.53
CA PRO A 78 6.39 -52.22 -8.23
C PRO A 78 5.23 -51.71 -7.33
N ALA A 79 5.51 -51.49 -6.07
CA ALA A 79 4.58 -50.76 -5.22
C ALA A 79 4.43 -49.30 -5.77
N ASP A 80 3.28 -48.69 -5.53
CA ASP A 80 3.05 -47.30 -5.90
C ASP A 80 4.18 -46.44 -5.33
N ASP A 81 4.65 -45.41 -6.09
CA ASP A 81 5.68 -44.44 -5.72
C ASP A 81 7.04 -45.07 -5.33
N PHE A 82 7.36 -46.30 -5.82
CA PHE A 82 8.63 -46.96 -5.54
C PHE A 82 9.65 -46.72 -6.64
N SER A 83 10.63 -45.89 -6.38
CA SER A 83 11.84 -45.74 -7.21
C SER A 83 13.08 -46.36 -6.54
N GLY A 84 14.01 -46.87 -7.34
CA GLY A 84 15.23 -47.51 -6.87
C GLY A 84 15.49 -48.88 -7.49
N SER A 85 16.17 -49.76 -6.79
CA SER A 85 16.46 -51.12 -7.29
C SER A 85 16.25 -52.18 -6.23
N PHE A 86 15.85 -53.37 -6.68
CA PHE A 86 15.73 -54.58 -5.85
C PHE A 86 16.12 -55.83 -6.64
N ASP A 87 16.49 -56.90 -5.91
CA ASP A 87 16.91 -58.17 -6.50
C ASP A 87 15.83 -59.24 -6.32
N LEU A 88 15.48 -59.91 -7.41
CA LEU A 88 14.63 -61.08 -7.40
C LEU A 88 15.49 -62.34 -7.53
N GLY A 89 15.31 -63.29 -6.60
CA GLY A 89 15.87 -64.60 -6.74
C GLY A 89 14.94 -65.48 -7.54
N VAL A 90 15.41 -66.09 -8.64
CA VAL A 90 14.65 -67.01 -9.47
C VAL A 90 15.19 -68.44 -9.30
N THR A 91 14.33 -69.41 -8.93
CA THR A 91 14.67 -70.79 -8.80
C THR A 91 13.75 -71.65 -9.69
N ALA A 92 14.32 -72.27 -10.71
CA ALA A 92 13.64 -73.31 -11.51
C ALA A 92 13.86 -74.65 -10.85
N GLN A 93 12.79 -75.43 -10.68
CA GLN A 93 12.80 -76.78 -10.12
C GLN A 93 12.14 -77.73 -11.10
N SER A 94 12.85 -78.80 -11.45
CA SER A 94 12.28 -79.98 -12.08
C SER A 94 11.97 -81.06 -11.05
N ALA A 95 10.92 -81.84 -11.28
CA ALA A 95 10.53 -82.95 -10.41
C ALA A 95 10.14 -84.21 -11.21
N ASP A 96 10.73 -85.35 -10.84
CA ASP A 96 10.35 -86.66 -11.29
C ASP A 96 9.96 -87.52 -10.06
N GLY A 97 8.65 -87.63 -9.81
CA GLY A 97 8.13 -88.24 -8.61
C GLY A 97 8.53 -87.49 -7.32
N GLU A 98 9.36 -88.16 -6.47
CA GLU A 98 9.83 -87.53 -5.21
C GLU A 98 11.24 -86.91 -5.36
N ASP A 99 11.90 -87.11 -6.51
CA ASP A 99 13.22 -86.54 -6.77
C ASP A 99 13.10 -85.14 -7.39
N VAL A 100 13.97 -84.21 -7.00
CA VAL A 100 13.96 -82.88 -7.46
C VAL A 100 15.35 -82.30 -7.75
N ALA A 101 15.48 -81.56 -8.83
CA ALA A 101 16.69 -80.81 -9.17
C ALA A 101 16.37 -79.29 -9.34
N THR A 102 17.31 -78.47 -9.02
CA THR A 102 17.11 -76.96 -9.06
C THR A 102 18.23 -76.23 -9.75
N THR A 103 17.89 -75.15 -10.44
CA THR A 103 18.82 -74.14 -10.98
C THR A 103 18.34 -72.74 -10.52
N SER A 104 19.25 -71.95 -10.04
CA SER A 104 18.89 -70.60 -9.52
C SER A 104 19.68 -69.52 -10.23
N GLY A 105 19.05 -68.37 -10.38
CA GLY A 105 19.61 -67.09 -10.89
C GLY A 105 19.08 -65.92 -10.12
N SER A 106 19.53 -64.75 -10.45
CA SER A 106 19.03 -63.42 -9.87
C SER A 106 18.79 -62.40 -10.98
N ILE A 107 17.78 -61.58 -10.80
CA ILE A 107 17.42 -60.45 -11.65
C ILE A 107 17.51 -59.23 -10.79
N THR A 108 18.31 -58.23 -11.19
CA THR A 108 18.20 -56.89 -10.63
C THR A 108 17.14 -56.13 -11.41
N VAL A 109 16.17 -55.55 -10.71
CA VAL A 109 15.12 -54.73 -11.28
C VAL A 109 15.42 -53.29 -10.91
N ASP A 110 15.72 -52.44 -11.92
CA ASP A 110 15.93 -51.01 -11.75
C ASP A 110 14.64 -50.24 -12.09
N VAL A 111 14.11 -49.49 -11.14
CA VAL A 111 12.88 -48.72 -11.26
C VAL A 111 13.24 -47.21 -11.27
N ALA A 112 12.98 -46.60 -12.39
CA ALA A 112 13.15 -45.15 -12.51
C ALA A 112 11.94 -44.41 -11.94
N GLY A 113 12.18 -43.34 -11.19
CA GLY A 113 11.14 -42.44 -10.72
C GLY A 113 10.44 -41.69 -11.87
N VAL A 114 9.19 -41.38 -11.66
CA VAL A 114 8.35 -40.58 -12.57
C VAL A 114 7.67 -39.51 -11.71
N ALA A 115 7.94 -38.26 -12.00
CA ALA A 115 7.38 -37.17 -11.21
C ALA A 115 5.86 -37.09 -11.34
N ASP A 116 5.19 -37.18 -10.22
CA ASP A 116 3.74 -37.03 -10.09
C ASP A 116 3.29 -35.57 -10.01
N ALA A 117 2.11 -35.30 -10.58
CA ALA A 117 1.59 -33.93 -10.53
C ALA A 117 1.31 -33.48 -9.09
N PRO A 118 1.93 -32.40 -8.62
CA PRO A 118 1.67 -31.85 -7.30
C PRO A 118 0.25 -31.30 -7.19
N THR A 119 -0.26 -31.20 -5.98
CA THR A 119 -1.47 -30.43 -5.71
C THR A 119 -1.13 -28.94 -5.63
N LEU A 120 -2.04 -28.08 -6.12
CA LEU A 120 -1.92 -26.63 -6.01
C LEU A 120 -3.31 -26.01 -5.93
N GLU A 121 -3.55 -25.23 -4.87
CA GLU A 121 -4.74 -24.42 -4.69
C GLU A 121 -4.32 -23.00 -4.29
N THR A 122 -4.94 -21.99 -4.87
CA THR A 122 -4.68 -20.60 -4.54
C THR A 122 -5.98 -19.85 -4.28
N SER A 123 -5.95 -18.84 -3.41
CA SER A 123 -7.07 -17.95 -3.13
C SER A 123 -6.67 -16.50 -3.33
N ASN A 124 -7.59 -15.66 -3.86
CA ASN A 124 -7.35 -14.23 -3.95
C ASN A 124 -7.08 -13.62 -2.59
N ALA A 125 -6.15 -12.66 -2.55
CA ALA A 125 -5.75 -11.97 -1.34
C ALA A 125 -6.19 -10.50 -1.35
N SER A 126 -6.38 -9.92 -0.17
CA SER A 126 -6.65 -8.49 -0.03
C SER A 126 -6.07 -7.94 1.27
N GLY A 127 -5.62 -6.69 1.23
CA GLY A 127 -5.11 -5.97 2.38
C GLY A 127 -4.84 -4.52 2.04
N ASN A 128 -4.32 -3.76 3.00
CA ASN A 128 -3.95 -2.37 2.80
C ASN A 128 -2.54 -2.29 2.19
N GLU A 129 -2.27 -1.20 1.46
CA GLU A 129 -0.89 -0.84 1.12
C GLU A 129 -0.07 -0.63 2.41
N ASP A 130 1.25 -0.52 2.29
CA ASP A 130 2.19 -0.36 3.41
C ASP A 130 2.14 -1.46 4.46
N SER A 131 1.36 -2.52 4.21
CA SER A 131 1.15 -3.63 5.13
C SER A 131 1.37 -4.97 4.46
N ALA A 132 1.80 -5.95 5.25
CA ALA A 132 1.93 -7.31 4.77
C ALA A 132 0.55 -7.94 4.54
N ILE A 133 0.30 -8.43 3.32
CA ILE A 133 -0.93 -9.08 2.88
C ILE A 133 -0.71 -10.59 2.88
N ALA A 134 -1.54 -11.34 3.59
CA ALA A 134 -1.45 -12.80 3.64
C ALA A 134 -1.80 -13.43 2.29
N LEU A 135 -0.96 -14.33 1.83
CA LEU A 135 -1.21 -15.17 0.65
C LEU A 135 -1.64 -16.55 1.10
N ASP A 136 -2.73 -17.06 0.53
CA ASP A 136 -3.25 -18.39 0.77
C ASP A 136 -2.91 -19.26 -0.45
N ILE A 137 -1.81 -19.99 -0.32
CA ILE A 137 -1.26 -20.88 -1.34
C ILE A 137 -1.02 -22.24 -0.67
N ASP A 138 -1.75 -23.25 -1.10
CA ASP A 138 -1.56 -24.63 -0.65
C ASP A 138 -0.99 -25.47 -1.79
N ALA A 139 0.20 -26.01 -1.59
CA ALA A 139 0.85 -26.88 -2.55
C ALA A 139 1.47 -28.08 -1.84
N GLY A 140 1.23 -29.27 -2.38
CA GLY A 140 1.68 -30.54 -1.79
C GLY A 140 2.13 -31.56 -2.82
N LEU A 141 2.94 -32.49 -2.36
CA LEU A 141 3.32 -33.66 -3.14
C LEU A 141 2.27 -34.75 -3.02
N THR A 142 2.04 -35.51 -4.09
CA THR A 142 1.29 -36.77 -4.11
C THR A 142 2.19 -37.93 -3.74
N ASP A 143 3.44 -37.91 -4.19
CA ASP A 143 4.51 -38.81 -3.75
C ASP A 143 5.48 -38.08 -2.80
N SER A 144 5.68 -38.65 -1.61
CA SER A 144 6.55 -38.09 -0.57
C SER A 144 8.05 -38.31 -0.81
N SER A 145 8.45 -39.11 -1.79
CA SER A 145 9.85 -39.30 -2.19
C SER A 145 10.38 -38.17 -3.06
N GLU A 146 9.48 -37.39 -3.66
CA GLU A 146 9.78 -36.28 -4.55
C GLU A 146 10.16 -34.97 -3.81
N THR A 147 10.62 -34.01 -4.57
CA THR A 147 10.90 -32.66 -4.07
C THR A 147 9.93 -31.64 -4.66
N LEU A 148 9.30 -30.85 -3.80
CA LEU A 148 8.42 -29.74 -4.20
C LEU A 148 9.18 -28.42 -4.27
N THR A 149 9.01 -27.72 -5.38
CA THR A 149 9.45 -26.34 -5.56
C THR A 149 8.27 -25.53 -6.04
N VAL A 150 8.03 -24.38 -5.39
CA VAL A 150 6.99 -23.43 -5.80
C VAL A 150 7.65 -22.15 -6.33
N THR A 151 7.21 -21.70 -7.49
CA THR A 151 7.65 -20.42 -8.08
C THR A 151 6.47 -19.47 -8.17
N ILE A 152 6.62 -18.29 -7.59
CA ILE A 152 5.66 -17.19 -7.72
C ILE A 152 6.24 -16.17 -8.68
N SER A 153 5.46 -15.75 -9.67
CA SER A 153 5.82 -14.71 -10.65
C SER A 153 4.77 -13.62 -10.73
N GLY A 154 5.15 -12.47 -11.29
CA GLY A 154 4.27 -11.30 -11.33
C GLY A 154 4.34 -10.45 -10.06
N VAL A 155 5.34 -10.69 -9.20
CA VAL A 155 5.60 -9.82 -8.03
C VAL A 155 6.02 -8.45 -8.55
N PRO A 156 5.28 -7.37 -8.18
CA PRO A 156 5.61 -6.02 -8.61
C PRO A 156 7.01 -5.58 -8.19
N ASP A 157 7.62 -4.70 -8.98
CA ASP A 157 8.93 -4.12 -8.64
C ASP A 157 8.89 -3.46 -7.26
N GLY A 158 9.82 -3.85 -6.39
CA GLY A 158 9.93 -3.34 -5.02
C GLY A 158 9.04 -4.06 -3.99
N ALA A 159 8.01 -4.80 -4.40
CA ALA A 159 7.26 -5.65 -3.49
C ALA A 159 8.10 -6.85 -3.04
N THR A 160 7.86 -7.36 -1.83
CA THR A 160 8.64 -8.45 -1.25
C THR A 160 7.76 -9.55 -0.66
N LEU A 161 8.21 -10.80 -0.76
CA LEU A 161 7.61 -11.91 -0.04
C LEU A 161 8.31 -12.12 1.32
N SER A 162 7.58 -12.60 2.31
CA SER A 162 8.12 -12.84 3.67
C SER A 162 9.06 -14.04 3.74
N ALA A 163 9.01 -14.95 2.75
CA ALA A 163 9.82 -16.14 2.69
C ALA A 163 10.18 -16.48 1.22
N GLY A 164 11.12 -17.42 1.04
CA GLY A 164 11.62 -17.81 -0.27
C GLY A 164 12.85 -17.02 -0.70
N THR A 165 13.25 -17.21 -1.94
CA THR A 165 14.41 -16.57 -2.57
C THR A 165 13.93 -15.69 -3.73
N ASP A 166 14.24 -14.40 -3.68
CA ASP A 166 14.05 -13.47 -4.78
C ASP A 166 15.08 -13.77 -5.89
N ASN A 167 14.62 -14.02 -7.10
CA ASN A 167 15.46 -14.29 -8.27
C ASN A 167 15.87 -13.00 -9.00
N GLY A 168 15.32 -11.84 -8.62
CA GLY A 168 15.68 -10.52 -9.17
C GLY A 168 15.03 -10.17 -10.51
N ASP A 169 14.03 -10.94 -10.95
CA ASP A 169 13.30 -10.76 -12.22
C ASP A 169 11.77 -10.74 -12.03
N GLY A 170 11.31 -10.45 -10.81
CA GLY A 170 9.88 -10.50 -10.44
C GLY A 170 9.39 -11.91 -10.16
N THR A 171 10.31 -12.89 -10.05
CA THR A 171 9.98 -14.24 -9.63
C THR A 171 10.64 -14.60 -8.30
N TRP A 172 9.97 -15.47 -7.54
CA TRP A 172 10.42 -15.97 -6.25
C TRP A 172 10.36 -17.48 -6.23
N THR A 173 11.37 -18.12 -5.65
CA THR A 173 11.42 -19.57 -5.46
C THR A 173 11.23 -19.90 -4.00
N LEU A 174 10.29 -20.81 -3.72
CA LEU A 174 9.87 -21.22 -2.39
C LEU A 174 9.93 -22.74 -2.23
N SER A 175 10.17 -23.21 -1.02
CA SER A 175 9.96 -24.58 -0.59
C SER A 175 8.56 -24.74 0.02
N SER A 176 8.12 -25.98 0.25
CA SER A 176 6.85 -26.26 0.94
C SER A 176 6.77 -25.63 2.34
N GLY A 177 7.90 -25.49 3.03
CA GLY A 177 7.96 -24.86 4.37
C GLY A 177 7.82 -23.35 4.35
N ASP A 178 8.00 -22.69 3.20
CA ASP A 178 7.90 -21.24 3.05
C ASP A 178 6.45 -20.77 2.81
N LEU A 179 5.52 -21.70 2.55
CA LEU A 179 4.13 -21.37 2.21
C LEU A 179 3.28 -21.06 3.44
N GLU A 180 3.60 -21.63 4.60
CA GLU A 180 2.85 -21.41 5.84
C GLU A 180 3.05 -19.98 6.35
N GLY A 181 1.97 -19.19 6.35
CA GLY A 181 2.01 -17.79 6.79
C GLY A 181 2.73 -16.86 5.82
N LEU A 182 2.85 -17.26 4.55
CA LEU A 182 3.44 -16.43 3.51
C LEU A 182 2.65 -15.13 3.35
N THR A 183 3.38 -14.02 3.25
CA THR A 183 2.81 -12.70 2.99
C THR A 183 3.55 -12.02 1.85
N ILE A 184 2.85 -11.10 1.19
CA ILE A 184 3.44 -10.13 0.28
C ILE A 184 3.32 -8.73 0.90
N THR A 185 4.42 -7.97 0.89
CA THR A 185 4.40 -6.55 1.23
C THR A 185 4.56 -5.78 -0.08
N PRO A 186 3.51 -5.02 -0.51
CA PRO A 186 3.64 -4.14 -1.66
C PRO A 186 4.73 -3.09 -1.47
N THR A 187 5.09 -2.35 -2.51
CA THR A 187 5.83 -1.10 -2.35
C THR A 187 4.95 -0.07 -1.66
N ASP A 188 5.58 0.89 -0.99
CA ASP A 188 4.92 2.05 -0.42
C ASP A 188 4.01 2.70 -1.50
N ASP A 189 2.85 3.16 -1.10
CA ASP A 189 1.88 3.88 -1.93
C ASP A 189 1.33 3.07 -3.14
N LEU A 190 1.41 1.71 -3.13
CA LEU A 190 0.88 0.87 -4.19
C LEU A 190 -0.55 0.45 -3.88
N SER A 191 -1.53 1.14 -4.41
CA SER A 191 -2.94 0.73 -4.36
C SER A 191 -3.43 0.15 -5.69
N GLY A 192 -4.53 -0.64 -5.65
CA GLY A 192 -5.13 -1.28 -6.82
C GLY A 192 -5.08 -2.80 -6.80
N SER A 193 -4.77 -3.46 -7.91
CA SER A 193 -4.68 -4.93 -7.97
C SER A 193 -3.63 -5.40 -8.96
N PHE A 194 -3.03 -6.55 -8.66
CA PHE A 194 -2.12 -7.26 -9.55
C PHE A 194 -2.31 -8.78 -9.43
N ASP A 195 -1.89 -9.51 -10.45
CA ASP A 195 -2.00 -10.96 -10.50
C ASP A 195 -0.64 -11.62 -10.23
N LEU A 196 -0.64 -12.64 -9.38
CA LEU A 196 0.47 -13.53 -9.16
C LEU A 196 0.18 -14.86 -9.85
N ALA A 197 1.11 -15.34 -10.68
CA ALA A 197 1.06 -16.70 -11.18
C ALA A 197 1.93 -17.62 -10.31
N VAL A 198 1.34 -18.72 -9.88
CA VAL A 198 1.97 -19.73 -9.02
C VAL A 198 2.20 -20.98 -9.80
N THR A 199 3.41 -21.50 -9.75
CA THR A 199 3.82 -22.77 -10.39
C THR A 199 4.34 -23.71 -9.31
N ALA A 200 3.68 -24.81 -9.09
CA ALA A 200 4.17 -25.92 -8.28
C ALA A 200 4.82 -26.96 -9.18
N GLN A 201 6.03 -27.37 -8.85
CA GLN A 201 6.81 -28.37 -9.54
C GLN A 201 7.22 -29.47 -8.56
N SER A 202 6.87 -30.72 -8.86
CA SER A 202 7.45 -31.90 -8.27
C SER A 202 8.62 -32.41 -9.13
N ALA A 203 9.57 -33.03 -8.50
CA ALA A 203 10.71 -33.62 -9.20
C ALA A 203 11.13 -34.95 -8.53
N ASP A 204 11.23 -36.02 -9.35
CA ASP A 204 11.89 -37.24 -9.01
C ASP A 204 13.08 -37.48 -9.96
N GLY A 205 14.28 -37.33 -9.43
CA GLY A 205 15.52 -37.37 -10.21
C GLY A 205 15.58 -36.28 -11.29
N GLU A 206 15.55 -36.71 -12.58
CA GLU A 206 15.54 -35.81 -13.73
C GLU A 206 14.12 -35.53 -14.28
N ASP A 207 13.13 -36.32 -13.83
CA ASP A 207 11.75 -36.15 -14.26
C ASP A 207 11.04 -35.08 -13.45
N VAL A 208 10.12 -34.33 -14.09
CA VAL A 208 9.42 -33.22 -13.46
C VAL A 208 7.96 -33.16 -13.90
N ALA A 209 7.07 -32.89 -12.95
CA ALA A 209 5.68 -32.55 -13.22
C ALA A 209 5.34 -31.17 -12.70
N VAL A 210 4.43 -30.46 -13.39
CA VAL A 210 4.16 -29.06 -13.13
C VAL A 210 2.65 -28.80 -13.13
N VAL A 211 2.19 -28.07 -12.12
CA VAL A 211 0.83 -27.52 -12.03
C VAL A 211 0.93 -26.01 -11.85
N THR A 212 0.06 -25.25 -12.52
CA THR A 212 0.01 -23.78 -12.45
C THR A 212 -1.36 -23.30 -12.05
N ASP A 213 -1.40 -22.24 -11.24
CA ASP A 213 -2.60 -21.52 -10.85
C ASP A 213 -2.28 -20.03 -10.73
N SER A 214 -3.28 -19.19 -10.48
CA SER A 214 -3.09 -17.75 -10.31
C SER A 214 -4.05 -17.16 -9.28
N LEU A 215 -3.58 -16.13 -8.57
CA LEU A 215 -4.39 -15.37 -7.64
C LEU A 215 -4.25 -13.88 -7.92
N THR A 216 -5.31 -13.12 -7.61
CA THR A 216 -5.30 -11.66 -7.65
C THR A 216 -5.12 -11.12 -6.24
N VAL A 217 -4.17 -10.21 -6.08
CA VAL A 217 -3.96 -9.44 -4.85
C VAL A 217 -4.63 -8.07 -5.02
N TYR A 218 -5.57 -7.75 -4.13
CA TYR A 218 -6.25 -6.46 -4.06
C TYR A 218 -5.62 -5.65 -2.94
N VAL A 219 -5.06 -4.49 -3.28
CA VAL A 219 -4.43 -3.56 -2.35
C VAL A 219 -5.33 -2.34 -2.19
N VAL A 220 -5.77 -2.11 -0.97
CA VAL A 220 -6.63 -0.97 -0.62
C VAL A 220 -5.73 0.19 -0.20
N GLY A 221 -5.96 1.37 -0.79
CA GLY A 221 -5.27 2.59 -0.43
C GLY A 221 -5.59 3.03 1.01
N VAL A 222 -4.61 3.61 1.66
CA VAL A 222 -4.70 4.16 3.02
C VAL A 222 -4.17 5.59 2.97
N ALA A 223 -5.00 6.55 3.38
CA ALA A 223 -4.59 7.95 3.30
C ALA A 223 -3.42 8.25 4.24
N ASP A 224 -2.36 8.78 3.66
CA ASP A 224 -1.15 9.20 4.36
C ASP A 224 -1.25 10.61 4.92
N ALA A 225 -0.57 10.86 6.04
CA ALA A 225 -0.57 12.18 6.63
C ALA A 225 0.12 13.20 5.70
N PRO A 226 -0.59 14.27 5.27
CA PRO A 226 -0.01 15.30 4.43
C PRO A 226 1.02 16.13 5.19
N THR A 227 1.90 16.80 4.47
CA THR A 227 2.81 17.81 5.05
C THR A 227 2.11 19.15 5.15
N LEU A 228 2.40 19.89 6.22
CA LEU A 228 1.93 21.27 6.43
C LEU A 228 3.00 22.07 7.16
N ASP A 229 3.39 23.21 6.59
CA ASP A 229 4.22 24.22 7.22
C ASP A 229 3.55 25.59 7.01
N VAL A 230 3.44 26.39 8.05
CA VAL A 230 2.80 27.70 8.02
C VAL A 230 3.65 28.74 8.73
N VAL A 231 3.56 29.98 8.29
CA VAL A 231 4.28 31.10 8.91
C VAL A 231 3.28 32.18 9.33
N ASP A 232 3.48 32.73 10.54
CA ASP A 232 2.69 33.88 11.01
C ASP A 232 2.79 35.05 10.01
N ALA A 233 1.66 35.72 9.80
CA ALA A 233 1.54 36.80 8.84
C ALA A 233 1.38 38.17 9.52
N SER A 234 1.86 39.21 8.87
CA SER A 234 1.64 40.58 9.35
C SER A 234 1.49 41.55 8.19
N GLY A 235 0.70 42.58 8.40
CA GLY A 235 0.48 43.61 7.41
C GLY A 235 -0.27 44.82 7.96
N ASN A 236 -0.75 45.69 7.08
CA ASN A 236 -1.57 46.82 7.42
C ASN A 236 -3.04 46.51 7.12
N GLU A 237 -3.95 47.16 7.86
CA GLU A 237 -5.36 47.19 7.48
C GLU A 237 -5.55 47.72 6.05
N ASP A 238 -6.70 47.49 5.47
CA ASP A 238 -7.07 47.90 4.09
C ASP A 238 -6.15 47.40 2.99
N SER A 239 -5.25 46.46 3.32
CA SER A 239 -4.28 45.91 2.39
C SER A 239 -4.31 44.38 2.42
N ALA A 240 -4.04 43.75 1.26
CA ALA A 240 -3.89 42.32 1.18
C ALA A 240 -2.60 41.88 1.90
N ILE A 241 -2.71 40.92 2.81
CA ILE A 241 -1.63 40.34 3.60
C ILE A 241 -1.32 38.93 3.06
N ALA A 242 -0.07 38.68 2.71
CA ALA A 242 0.36 37.37 2.20
C ALA A 242 0.27 36.31 3.30
N LEU A 243 -0.29 35.15 2.95
CA LEU A 243 -0.28 33.96 3.77
C LEU A 243 0.75 32.98 3.16
N ASP A 244 1.68 32.52 3.99
CA ASP A 244 2.69 31.53 3.61
C ASP A 244 2.27 30.16 4.15
N ILE A 245 1.74 29.33 3.25
CA ILE A 245 1.24 27.99 3.55
C ILE A 245 1.89 27.04 2.57
N ASP A 246 2.74 26.15 3.06
CA ASP A 246 3.31 25.04 2.29
C ASP A 246 2.64 23.73 2.71
N ALA A 247 1.91 23.12 1.77
CA ALA A 247 1.17 21.89 1.99
C ALA A 247 1.38 20.92 0.82
N GLY A 248 1.66 19.65 1.14
CA GLY A 248 1.97 18.64 0.15
C GLY A 248 1.44 17.26 0.54
N LEU A 249 1.27 16.42 -0.48
CA LEU A 249 1.00 14.99 -0.33
C LEU A 249 2.32 14.24 -0.13
N THR A 250 2.29 13.18 0.66
CA THR A 250 3.34 12.17 0.77
C THR A 250 3.14 11.11 -0.30
N ASP A 251 1.90 10.70 -0.54
CA ASP A 251 1.51 9.87 -1.68
C ASP A 251 0.87 10.72 -2.80
N SER A 252 1.40 10.61 -4.01
CA SER A 252 0.93 11.37 -5.18
C SER A 252 -0.35 10.82 -5.82
N SER A 253 -0.82 9.63 -5.42
CA SER A 253 -2.09 9.05 -5.87
C SER A 253 -3.30 9.67 -5.16
N GLU A 254 -3.07 10.30 -4.00
CA GLU A 254 -4.08 10.92 -3.18
C GLU A 254 -4.55 12.30 -3.68
N THR A 255 -5.60 12.80 -3.07
CA THR A 255 -6.12 14.16 -3.31
C THR A 255 -5.93 15.04 -2.09
N LEU A 256 -5.39 16.27 -2.31
CA LEU A 256 -5.17 17.27 -1.27
C LEU A 256 -6.30 18.27 -1.23
N THR A 257 -6.82 18.54 -0.03
CA THR A 257 -7.76 19.62 0.25
C THR A 257 -7.27 20.42 1.44
N VAL A 258 -7.30 21.75 1.33
CA VAL A 258 -6.94 22.67 2.42
C VAL A 258 -8.20 23.38 2.89
N THR A 259 -8.41 23.41 4.20
CA THR A 259 -9.48 24.16 4.83
C THR A 259 -8.89 25.21 5.77
N ILE A 260 -9.20 26.48 5.54
CA ILE A 260 -8.84 27.58 6.44
C ILE A 260 -10.09 27.98 7.21
N SER A 261 -10.00 28.00 8.53
CA SER A 261 -11.07 28.43 9.42
C SER A 261 -10.62 29.55 10.32
N GLY A 262 -11.58 30.28 10.92
CA GLY A 262 -11.30 31.43 11.74
C GLY A 262 -11.18 32.74 10.94
N VAL A 263 -11.56 32.72 9.64
CA VAL A 263 -11.59 33.98 8.84
C VAL A 263 -12.65 34.92 9.41
N PRO A 264 -12.27 36.14 9.87
CA PRO A 264 -13.20 37.06 10.47
C PRO A 264 -14.27 37.56 9.50
N GLY A 265 -15.45 37.89 10.02
CA GLY A 265 -16.51 38.47 9.18
C GLY A 265 -16.04 39.76 8.51
N GLY A 266 -16.22 39.87 7.19
CA GLY A 266 -15.75 40.96 6.36
C GLY A 266 -14.35 40.76 5.75
N ALA A 267 -13.51 39.85 6.31
CA ALA A 267 -12.26 39.48 5.68
C ALA A 267 -12.48 38.50 4.53
N THR A 268 -11.59 38.49 3.53
CA THR A 268 -11.69 37.63 2.34
C THR A 268 -10.34 37.07 1.97
N LEU A 269 -10.32 35.82 1.47
CA LEU A 269 -9.13 35.21 0.85
C LEU A 269 -9.13 35.49 -0.66
N SER A 270 -7.94 35.58 -1.26
CA SER A 270 -7.76 35.87 -2.70
C SER A 270 -8.10 34.69 -3.58
N ALA A 271 -8.13 33.46 -3.03
CA ALA A 271 -8.43 32.23 -3.74
C ALA A 271 -9.21 31.26 -2.85
N GLY A 272 -9.74 30.19 -3.46
CA GLY A 272 -10.57 29.20 -2.78
C GLY A 272 -12.06 29.49 -2.82
N THR A 273 -12.83 28.70 -2.10
CA THR A 273 -14.30 28.82 -1.99
C THR A 273 -14.68 29.19 -0.57
N ASP A 274 -15.37 30.33 -0.42
CA ASP A 274 -15.99 30.74 0.85
C ASP A 274 -17.21 29.83 1.12
N ASN A 275 -17.21 29.13 2.26
CA ASN A 275 -18.31 28.26 2.69
C ASN A 275 -19.42 29.05 3.45
N GLY A 276 -19.21 30.35 3.75
CA GLY A 276 -20.19 31.23 4.37
C GLY A 276 -20.31 31.15 5.90
N ASP A 277 -19.42 30.36 6.54
CA ASP A 277 -19.40 30.15 8.01
C ASP A 277 -18.04 30.53 8.65
N GLY A 278 -17.24 31.29 7.95
CA GLY A 278 -15.87 31.67 8.35
C GLY A 278 -14.84 30.60 8.01
N THR A 279 -15.23 29.62 7.19
CA THR A 279 -14.31 28.62 6.63
C THR A 279 -14.18 28.79 5.11
N TRP A 280 -13.00 28.43 4.60
CA TRP A 280 -12.67 28.43 3.18
C TRP A 280 -12.08 27.10 2.78
N THR A 281 -12.47 26.62 1.59
CA THR A 281 -11.91 25.40 1.00
C THR A 281 -11.03 25.76 -0.20
N LEU A 282 -9.80 25.25 -0.19
CA LEU A 282 -8.77 25.52 -1.18
C LEU A 282 -8.20 24.22 -1.74
N SER A 283 -7.73 24.27 -2.98
CA SER A 283 -6.88 23.26 -3.56
C SER A 283 -5.40 23.61 -3.36
N SER A 284 -4.48 22.68 -3.63
CA SER A 284 -3.03 22.96 -3.60
C SER A 284 -2.62 24.10 -4.54
N GLY A 285 -3.32 24.26 -5.68
CA GLY A 285 -3.05 25.34 -6.64
C GLY A 285 -3.47 26.73 -6.17
N ASP A 286 -4.31 26.82 -5.15
CA ASP A 286 -4.80 28.09 -4.59
C ASP A 286 -3.85 28.69 -3.53
N LEU A 287 -2.83 27.93 -3.10
CA LEU A 287 -1.91 28.34 -2.04
C LEU A 287 -0.82 29.29 -2.54
N GLU A 288 -0.42 29.19 -3.80
CA GLU A 288 0.62 30.05 -4.36
C GLU A 288 0.14 31.50 -4.44
N GLY A 289 0.76 32.38 -3.68
CA GLY A 289 0.41 33.79 -3.63
C GLY A 289 -0.92 34.09 -2.95
N LEU A 290 -1.39 33.19 -2.09
CA LEU A 290 -2.60 33.39 -1.28
C LEU A 290 -2.45 34.60 -0.39
N THR A 291 -3.49 35.40 -0.33
CA THR A 291 -3.56 36.57 0.57
C THR A 291 -4.88 36.60 1.31
N ILE A 292 -4.87 37.23 2.47
CA ILE A 292 -6.08 37.65 3.19
C ILE A 292 -6.19 39.14 3.17
N THR A 293 -7.39 39.67 2.82
CA THR A 293 -7.72 41.09 2.98
C THR A 293 -8.63 41.20 4.19
N PRO A 294 -8.22 41.92 5.24
CA PRO A 294 -9.05 42.16 6.42
C PRO A 294 -10.34 42.94 6.07
N ALA A 295 -11.28 43.01 7.00
CA ALA A 295 -12.38 43.95 6.90
C ALA A 295 -11.82 45.41 6.96
N ASP A 296 -12.53 46.34 6.31
CA ASP A 296 -12.17 47.74 6.34
C ASP A 296 -11.97 48.22 7.79
N ASP A 297 -10.95 49.03 8.04
CA ASP A 297 -10.62 49.64 9.34
C ASP A 297 -10.37 48.62 10.47
N TYR A 298 -10.02 47.36 10.15
CA TYR A 298 -9.73 46.37 11.17
C TYR A 298 -8.26 46.32 11.51
N SER A 299 -7.88 46.72 12.71
CA SER A 299 -6.55 46.56 13.29
C SER A 299 -6.59 45.62 14.51
N GLY A 300 -5.53 44.86 14.72
CA GLY A 300 -5.43 43.86 15.79
C GLY A 300 -4.86 42.55 15.33
N SER A 301 -5.19 41.44 16.00
CA SER A 301 -4.74 40.11 15.60
C SER A 301 -5.85 39.09 15.69
N PHE A 302 -5.75 38.04 14.84
CA PHE A 302 -6.61 36.87 14.88
C PHE A 302 -5.83 35.63 14.41
N ASP A 303 -6.36 34.46 14.77
CA ASP A 303 -5.78 33.19 14.40
C ASP A 303 -6.59 32.53 13.28
N LEU A 304 -5.89 32.02 12.26
CA LEU A 304 -6.42 31.16 11.23
C LEU A 304 -5.97 29.71 11.51
N SER A 305 -6.91 28.78 11.61
CA SER A 305 -6.58 27.37 11.69
C SER A 305 -6.59 26.80 10.28
N VAL A 306 -5.44 26.28 9.84
CA VAL A 306 -5.22 25.65 8.54
C VAL A 306 -5.23 24.13 8.75
N THR A 307 -6.18 23.46 8.12
CA THR A 307 -6.27 22.00 8.11
C THR A 307 -6.04 21.50 6.70
N VAL A 308 -5.04 20.63 6.53
CA VAL A 308 -4.77 19.93 5.28
C VAL A 308 -5.25 18.51 5.42
N THR A 309 -6.00 18.05 4.44
CA THR A 309 -6.54 16.70 4.39
C THR A 309 -6.09 16.04 3.09
N SER A 310 -5.47 14.87 3.20
CA SER A 310 -5.26 13.92 2.12
C SER A 310 -6.40 12.92 2.09
N ALA A 311 -6.74 12.42 0.93
CA ALA A 311 -7.78 11.41 0.78
C ALA A 311 -7.41 10.41 -0.31
N ASP A 312 -7.47 9.12 0.03
CA ASP A 312 -7.44 7.98 -0.88
C ASP A 312 -8.73 7.18 -0.72
N SER A 313 -9.50 7.07 -1.83
CA SER A 313 -10.79 6.37 -1.87
C SER A 313 -11.76 6.81 -0.77
N GLU A 314 -11.90 6.03 0.30
CA GLU A 314 -12.80 6.29 1.43
C GLU A 314 -12.04 6.65 2.72
N ASP A 315 -10.71 6.61 2.69
CA ASP A 315 -9.86 6.95 3.83
C ASP A 315 -9.32 8.37 3.75
N THR A 316 -9.08 8.99 4.91
CA THR A 316 -8.59 10.37 4.99
C THR A 316 -7.63 10.54 6.15
N ALA A 317 -6.53 11.26 5.91
CA ALA A 317 -5.62 11.72 6.95
C ALA A 317 -5.57 13.25 6.96
N SER A 318 -5.29 13.87 8.10
CA SER A 318 -5.25 15.31 8.21
C SER A 318 -4.22 15.81 9.20
N VAL A 319 -3.65 16.99 8.90
CA VAL A 319 -2.75 17.75 9.76
C VAL A 319 -3.31 19.17 9.89
N THR A 320 -3.21 19.75 11.09
CA THR A 320 -3.71 21.10 11.37
C THR A 320 -2.62 21.91 12.04
N ASP A 321 -2.49 23.19 11.63
CA ASP A 321 -1.62 24.19 12.26
C ASP A 321 -2.30 25.55 12.27
N VAL A 322 -1.70 26.56 12.91
CA VAL A 322 -2.30 27.87 13.15
C VAL A 322 -1.37 28.97 12.65
N ILE A 323 -1.95 29.95 11.93
CA ILE A 323 -1.31 31.21 11.52
C ILE A 323 -1.89 32.32 12.38
N THR A 324 -1.05 33.04 13.10
CA THR A 324 -1.43 34.30 13.71
C THR A 324 -1.25 35.43 12.68
N VAL A 325 -2.30 36.20 12.44
CA VAL A 325 -2.27 37.35 11.53
C VAL A 325 -2.31 38.63 12.36
N ASP A 326 -1.22 39.42 12.32
CA ASP A 326 -1.08 40.70 13.01
C ASP A 326 -1.31 41.83 12.04
N ILE A 327 -2.27 42.73 12.34
CA ILE A 327 -2.69 43.85 11.49
C ILE A 327 -2.42 45.15 12.18
N ALA A 328 -1.57 45.97 11.58
CA ALA A 328 -1.26 47.30 12.04
C ALA A 328 -2.28 48.31 11.49
N GLY A 329 -2.74 49.22 12.37
CA GLY A 329 -3.56 50.36 11.98
C GLY A 329 -2.78 51.36 11.11
N VAL A 330 -3.44 51.91 10.11
CA VAL A 330 -2.93 52.96 9.21
C VAL A 330 -3.90 54.15 9.23
N ALA A 331 -3.37 55.33 9.56
CA ALA A 331 -4.22 56.49 9.64
C ALA A 331 -4.87 56.87 8.30
N ASP A 332 -6.18 57.01 8.35
CA ASP A 332 -7.01 57.37 7.22
C ASP A 332 -7.10 58.87 7.01
N THR A 333 -7.46 59.27 5.79
CA THR A 333 -7.67 60.68 5.49
C THR A 333 -8.98 61.18 6.12
N PRO A 334 -8.94 62.09 7.11
CA PRO A 334 -10.14 62.63 7.70
C PRO A 334 -10.94 63.45 6.70
N THR A 335 -12.22 63.59 6.93
CA THR A 335 -13.09 64.55 6.22
C THR A 335 -13.07 65.85 6.89
N LEU A 336 -13.09 66.98 6.12
CA LEU A 336 -13.20 68.36 6.63
C LEU A 336 -14.07 69.15 5.70
N ASP A 337 -15.13 69.72 6.25
CA ASP A 337 -15.97 70.74 5.59
C ASP A 337 -16.06 72.01 6.47
N VAL A 338 -15.86 73.13 5.87
CA VAL A 338 -15.84 74.42 6.57
C VAL A 338 -16.68 75.46 5.79
N ILE A 339 -17.45 76.22 6.53
CA ILE A 339 -18.30 77.29 5.95
C ILE A 339 -17.87 78.66 6.48
N ASP A 340 -17.76 79.63 5.60
CA ASP A 340 -17.46 81.07 5.98
C ASP A 340 -18.43 81.57 7.02
N ALA A 341 -17.90 82.18 8.06
CA ALA A 341 -18.67 82.69 9.14
C ALA A 341 -18.68 84.22 9.13
N SER A 342 -19.76 84.87 9.59
CA SER A 342 -19.90 86.30 9.73
C SER A 342 -20.72 86.66 10.96
N GLY A 343 -20.41 87.81 11.60
CA GLY A 343 -21.12 88.33 12.76
C GLY A 343 -20.73 89.78 13.10
N ASP A 344 -21.31 90.26 14.18
CA ASP A 344 -21.07 91.62 14.62
C ASP A 344 -19.85 91.68 15.57
N GLU A 345 -19.13 92.83 15.60
CA GLU A 345 -18.04 93.01 16.56
C GLU A 345 -18.56 92.87 18.02
N ASP A 346 -17.68 92.51 18.94
CA ASP A 346 -17.97 92.28 20.35
C ASP A 346 -18.92 91.12 20.63
N THR A 347 -19.32 90.34 19.58
CA THR A 347 -20.17 89.14 19.73
C THR A 347 -19.42 87.87 19.41
N SER A 348 -19.91 86.73 19.93
CA SER A 348 -19.41 85.38 19.51
C SER A 348 -20.00 85.00 18.17
N ILE A 349 -19.16 84.66 17.21
CA ILE A 349 -19.49 84.25 15.84
C ILE A 349 -19.41 82.74 15.79
N ALA A 350 -20.48 82.04 15.38
CA ALA A 350 -20.49 80.60 15.23
C ALA A 350 -19.57 80.18 14.08
N LEU A 351 -18.74 79.22 14.31
CA LEU A 351 -17.93 78.56 13.29
C LEU A 351 -18.63 77.21 12.92
N ASP A 352 -18.84 76.99 11.65
CA ASP A 352 -19.42 75.79 11.13
C ASP A 352 -18.26 74.92 10.52
N ILE A 353 -17.78 74.03 11.32
CA ILE A 353 -16.67 73.13 10.99
C ILE A 353 -17.15 71.71 11.23
N ASP A 354 -17.28 70.95 10.16
CA ASP A 354 -17.59 69.52 10.22
C ASP A 354 -16.31 68.76 9.85
N ALA A 355 -15.83 67.97 10.81
CA ALA A 355 -14.66 67.11 10.62
C ALA A 355 -14.93 65.67 11.20
N GLY A 356 -14.64 64.66 10.41
CA GLY A 356 -14.92 63.32 10.78
C GLY A 356 -13.78 62.35 10.39
N LEU A 357 -13.79 61.18 11.03
CA LEU A 357 -12.93 60.05 10.72
C LEU A 357 -13.74 59.03 9.95
N SER A 358 -13.09 58.31 9.02
CA SER A 358 -13.62 57.10 8.40
C SER A 358 -13.48 55.90 9.35
N ASP A 359 -12.37 55.82 10.07
CA ASP A 359 -12.13 54.81 11.10
C ASP A 359 -12.42 55.34 12.52
N ALA A 360 -13.33 54.66 13.23
CA ALA A 360 -13.70 54.99 14.60
C ALA A 360 -12.63 54.61 15.66
N SER A 361 -11.64 53.81 15.29
CA SER A 361 -10.50 53.47 16.16
C SER A 361 -9.48 54.61 16.30
N GLU A 362 -9.52 55.56 15.39
CA GLU A 362 -8.62 56.71 15.32
C GLU A 362 -9.04 57.88 16.22
N VAL A 363 -8.13 58.81 16.40
CA VAL A 363 -8.35 60.03 17.20
C VAL A 363 -8.22 61.26 16.32
N LEU A 364 -9.33 62.01 16.18
CA LEU A 364 -9.36 63.26 15.45
C LEU A 364 -8.76 64.35 16.27
N SER A 365 -7.83 65.10 15.68
CA SER A 365 -7.31 66.36 16.19
C SER A 365 -7.41 67.46 15.08
N VAL A 366 -8.07 68.56 15.38
CA VAL A 366 -8.21 69.69 14.47
C VAL A 366 -7.36 70.85 14.98
N THR A 367 -6.57 71.45 14.09
CA THR A 367 -5.79 72.63 14.40
C THR A 367 -6.36 73.76 13.60
N ILE A 368 -6.83 74.88 14.32
CA ILE A 368 -7.24 76.12 13.71
C ILE A 368 -6.10 77.12 13.86
N SER A 369 -5.65 77.65 12.73
CA SER A 369 -4.62 78.73 12.69
C SER A 369 -5.16 80.01 12.17
N GLY A 370 -4.41 81.08 12.36
CA GLY A 370 -4.82 82.43 11.93
C GLY A 370 -5.76 83.14 12.89
N VAL A 371 -5.89 82.64 14.12
CA VAL A 371 -6.68 83.28 15.17
C VAL A 371 -5.98 84.64 15.54
N PRO A 372 -6.64 85.80 15.34
CA PRO A 372 -6.01 87.05 15.57
C PRO A 372 -5.67 87.32 17.05
N ASP A 373 -4.65 88.15 17.31
CA ASP A 373 -4.32 88.57 18.68
C ASP A 373 -5.53 89.21 19.41
N GLY A 374 -5.84 88.69 20.58
CA GLY A 374 -6.97 89.10 21.38
C GLY A 374 -8.30 88.42 21.05
N ALA A 375 -8.39 87.62 19.97
CA ALA A 375 -9.52 86.76 19.69
C ALA A 375 -9.39 85.46 20.47
N SER A 376 -10.51 84.79 20.74
CA SER A 376 -10.51 83.48 21.44
C SER A 376 -11.59 82.56 20.89
N LEU A 377 -11.28 81.26 20.85
CA LEU A 377 -12.27 80.17 20.59
C LEU A 377 -12.99 79.78 21.89
N SER A 378 -14.25 79.33 21.77
CA SER A 378 -15.06 78.90 22.91
C SER A 378 -14.62 77.52 23.48
N ALA A 379 -13.91 76.76 22.73
CA ALA A 379 -13.41 75.43 23.10
C ALA A 379 -12.02 75.17 22.49
N GLY A 380 -11.35 74.09 22.94
CA GLY A 380 -10.00 73.73 22.52
C GLY A 380 -8.90 74.37 23.38
N ALA A 381 -7.66 74.04 23.04
CA ALA A 381 -6.46 74.51 23.73
C ALA A 381 -5.76 75.61 22.88
N ASP A 382 -5.55 76.82 23.45
CA ASP A 382 -4.75 77.88 22.86
C ASP A 382 -3.25 77.46 22.96
N ASN A 383 -2.56 77.38 21.84
CA ASN A 383 -1.14 77.04 21.77
C ASN A 383 -0.23 78.31 21.97
N GLY A 384 -0.81 79.52 22.01
CA GLY A 384 -0.11 80.76 22.29
C GLY A 384 0.62 81.39 21.12
N ASP A 385 0.46 80.85 19.91
CA ASP A 385 1.09 81.23 18.65
C ASP A 385 0.07 81.59 17.55
N GLY A 386 -1.17 81.84 17.91
CA GLY A 386 -2.28 82.11 17.00
C GLY A 386 -2.88 80.79 16.42
N THR A 387 -2.51 79.61 16.99
CA THR A 387 -3.13 78.38 16.69
C THR A 387 -3.87 77.75 17.88
N TRP A 388 -4.91 76.97 17.60
CA TRP A 388 -5.70 76.29 18.61
C TRP A 388 -5.81 74.81 18.22
N THR A 389 -5.72 73.91 19.21
CA THR A 389 -5.92 72.46 19.03
C THR A 389 -7.25 72.10 19.65
N LEU A 390 -8.06 71.36 18.85
CA LEU A 390 -9.42 70.97 19.20
C LEU A 390 -9.56 69.45 19.03
N SER A 391 -10.37 68.86 19.86
CA SER A 391 -10.88 67.44 19.65
C SER A 391 -12.19 67.54 18.86
N ALA A 392 -12.64 66.35 18.35
CA ALA A 392 -13.94 66.24 17.66
C ALA A 392 -15.11 66.82 18.48
N GLY A 393 -15.10 66.63 19.82
CA GLY A 393 -16.14 67.08 20.71
C GLY A 393 -16.14 68.65 20.91
N ASP A 394 -15.05 69.32 20.58
CA ASP A 394 -14.92 70.77 20.69
C ASP A 394 -15.51 71.52 19.50
N LEU A 395 -15.82 70.82 18.40
CA LEU A 395 -16.35 71.45 17.17
C LEU A 395 -17.85 71.78 17.26
N ASP A 396 -18.61 71.01 18.06
CA ASP A 396 -20.04 71.21 18.20
C ASP A 396 -20.32 72.53 18.96
N GLY A 397 -20.95 73.45 18.26
CA GLY A 397 -21.26 74.80 18.79
C GLY A 397 -20.03 75.67 19.00
N LEU A 398 -18.91 75.38 18.30
CA LEU A 398 -17.70 76.21 18.37
C LEU A 398 -17.98 77.63 17.92
N THR A 399 -17.49 78.60 18.69
CA THR A 399 -17.58 80.04 18.35
C THR A 399 -16.20 80.68 18.45
N ILE A 400 -16.01 81.76 17.68
CA ILE A 400 -14.90 82.69 17.85
C ILE A 400 -15.41 84.02 18.36
N LYS A 401 -14.79 84.57 19.42
CA LYS A 401 -14.98 85.95 19.87
C LYS A 401 -13.81 86.78 19.38
N PRO A 402 -14.00 87.73 18.43
CA PRO A 402 -12.96 88.65 18.02
C PRO A 402 -12.46 89.49 19.20
N ALA A 403 -11.34 90.21 19.02
CA ALA A 403 -10.88 91.21 19.97
C ALA A 403 -11.92 92.36 20.07
N ASP A 404 -12.03 93.00 21.25
CA ASP A 404 -12.94 94.14 21.46
C ASP A 404 -12.70 95.27 20.41
N ASP A 405 -13.79 95.85 19.88
CA ASP A 405 -13.77 96.90 18.85
C ASP A 405 -13.13 96.46 17.51
N TYR A 406 -12.97 95.13 17.21
CA TYR A 406 -12.39 94.60 15.95
C TYR A 406 -13.44 94.65 14.83
N SER A 407 -13.21 95.52 13.81
CA SER A 407 -14.02 95.49 12.58
C SER A 407 -13.13 95.18 11.36
N GLY A 408 -13.48 94.18 10.59
CA GLY A 408 -12.69 93.74 9.44
C GLY A 408 -12.92 92.23 9.13
N SER A 409 -12.07 91.67 8.31
CA SER A 409 -12.06 90.20 7.99
C SER A 409 -10.71 89.61 8.31
N PHE A 410 -10.70 88.40 8.70
CA PHE A 410 -9.51 87.57 8.88
C PHE A 410 -9.80 86.14 8.38
N ASP A 411 -8.77 85.42 7.97
CA ASP A 411 -8.87 84.08 7.50
C ASP A 411 -8.39 83.09 8.59
N LEU A 412 -9.19 82.08 8.83
CA LEU A 412 -8.81 80.93 9.65
C LEU A 412 -8.46 79.76 8.70
N SER A 413 -7.47 79.00 9.03
CA SER A 413 -7.05 77.82 8.29
C SER A 413 -7.03 76.62 9.19
#